data_c5d82655310a78a531937072170484dc
#
_entry.id   c5d82655310a78a531937072170484dc
#
_cell.length_a   1.000
_cell.length_b   1.000
_cell.length_c   1.000
_cell.angle_alpha   90.00
_cell.angle_beta   90.00
_cell.angle_gamma   90.00
#
_symmetry.space_group_name_H-M   'P 1'
#
loop_
_entity.id
_entity.type
_entity.pdbx_description
1 polymer ?
#
loop_
_entity_poly.entity_id
_entity_poly.type
_entity_poly.pdbx_seq_one_letter_code
_entity_poly.pdbx_strand_id
1 'polypeptide(L)'
;MRPALVWLLVGLVLVGSIPPRAFAQTTEADVYVAQAILDFDEKNYQEAIHNLEEALKREPDHVEALYYMGVVHMALRRPEEAVRYLTRAQARSPQDTSIAFQLGLAYFAQQRYDDAEPLFERVYRADPTIDGLGYYVGFIRYRKKDYRGALEAFRRGRTSDPQLQQLTRFYTGLSLAVLGLPAQASAEVEQALRLAPGSPLTGPAERLRDTIRTAAQAGRRLSASVSLGLLYDDNVVVRPSPNSHEPLVPALRQPRHDSVGETANARFDYTWLQGPIFGWVPREGDSFESSFGYSFFGTYYNDLTSFNVTDHMVTGTFTYKTAVFNVPAQASLSYAWDMLYLREAEFLRRNTVTLSGIVIEKEPGAADTLMAAIRNVGHLTQSFFRFQSKEFFESNSLPVDEEFRDANNYTVGILHLLRFAGDKHLMKAGYQIDWEDAQGRNYSYLGHRFLAGVQYTLDLPSALRTSWNPSPQLRLSYDVDVHLRDYPHKNSVLPTPNPGSKWRQDEEFNNTVRAEAPFDGPTIFGESTKMSLALTYQNTVANSNIAVFNYTRNVYTLTLTWSY
;
A
#
# COMPACT_ATOMS: atom_id res chain seq x y z
N MET A 1 12.64 -80.71 -50.41
CA MET A 1 11.41 -80.76 -51.27
C MET A 1 10.19 -80.48 -50.38
N ARG A 2 9.38 -79.58 -50.78
CA ARG A 2 8.25 -78.91 -50.12
C ARG A 2 7.29 -79.81 -49.34
N PRO A 3 6.69 -79.22 -48.23
CA PRO A 3 5.25 -79.40 -48.02
C PRO A 3 4.57 -78.00 -47.81
N ALA A 4 3.99 -77.47 -48.87
CA ALA A 4 3.14 -76.31 -48.91
C ALA A 4 1.74 -76.68 -49.34
N LEU A 5 1.04 -77.54 -48.60
CA LEU A 5 -0.33 -77.91 -48.96
C LEU A 5 -1.22 -78.35 -47.80
N VAL A 6 -0.93 -77.99 -46.55
CA VAL A 6 -1.78 -78.37 -45.37
C VAL A 6 -2.41 -77.13 -44.67
N TRP A 7 -2.12 -75.89 -45.10
CA TRP A 7 -2.67 -74.68 -44.43
C TRP A 7 -3.87 -74.03 -45.15
N LEU A 8 -4.42 -74.64 -46.18
CA LEU A 8 -5.53 -74.09 -46.96
C LEU A 8 -6.91 -74.62 -46.62
N LEU A 9 -7.06 -75.50 -45.62
CA LEU A 9 -8.36 -76.08 -45.18
C LEU A 9 -8.75 -75.76 -43.74
N VAL A 10 -7.94 -74.96 -42.98
CA VAL A 10 -8.31 -74.52 -41.61
C VAL A 10 -8.77 -73.04 -41.62
N GLY A 11 -8.65 -72.35 -42.71
CA GLY A 11 -9.06 -70.94 -42.87
C GLY A 11 -10.54 -70.70 -43.20
N LEU A 12 -11.36 -71.72 -43.36
CA LEU A 12 -12.74 -71.56 -43.89
C LEU A 12 -13.84 -71.90 -42.89
N VAL A 13 -13.55 -72.08 -41.59
CA VAL A 13 -14.60 -72.45 -40.57
C VAL A 13 -14.64 -71.37 -39.43
N LEU A 14 -13.88 -70.31 -39.49
CA LEU A 14 -13.92 -69.23 -38.47
C LEU A 14 -14.48 -67.89 -38.98
N VAL A 15 -15.25 -67.89 -40.05
CA VAL A 15 -15.98 -66.69 -40.56
C VAL A 15 -17.46 -66.74 -40.22
N GLY A 16 -17.85 -67.40 -39.16
CA GLY A 16 -19.25 -67.66 -38.84
C GLY A 16 -19.72 -67.26 -37.43
N SER A 17 -19.21 -66.14 -36.82
CA SER A 17 -19.89 -65.52 -35.67
C SER A 17 -19.27 -64.17 -35.28
N ILE A 18 -19.26 -63.19 -36.21
CA ILE A 18 -19.28 -61.82 -35.82
C ILE A 18 -20.76 -61.53 -35.51
N PRO A 19 -21.11 -61.22 -34.23
CA PRO A 19 -22.47 -60.78 -33.94
C PRO A 19 -22.70 -59.53 -34.78
N PRO A 20 -23.88 -59.36 -35.40
CA PRO A 20 -24.19 -58.12 -36.11
C PRO A 20 -24.02 -56.98 -35.09
N ARG A 21 -23.10 -56.05 -35.35
CA ARG A 21 -23.14 -54.79 -34.68
C ARG A 21 -24.55 -54.27 -34.93
N ALA A 22 -25.35 -54.22 -33.88
CA ALA A 22 -26.62 -53.55 -33.89
C ALA A 22 -26.31 -52.12 -34.34
N PHE A 23 -26.60 -51.81 -35.59
CA PHE A 23 -26.73 -50.42 -36.01
C PHE A 23 -27.85 -49.89 -35.12
N ALA A 24 -27.53 -48.96 -34.22
CA ALA A 24 -28.55 -48.24 -33.47
C ALA A 24 -29.54 -47.70 -34.50
N GLN A 25 -30.76 -48.21 -34.53
CA GLN A 25 -31.79 -47.68 -35.40
C GLN A 25 -32.04 -46.27 -34.92
N THR A 26 -31.75 -45.29 -35.80
CA THR A 26 -32.07 -43.90 -35.55
C THR A 26 -33.57 -43.81 -35.30
N THR A 27 -33.97 -43.48 -34.10
CA THR A 27 -35.39 -43.32 -33.73
C THR A 27 -35.93 -42.01 -34.31
N GLU A 28 -37.25 -41.92 -34.39
CA GLU A 28 -37.88 -40.65 -34.80
C GLU A 28 -37.51 -39.51 -33.81
N ALA A 29 -37.29 -39.84 -32.54
CA ALA A 29 -36.82 -38.89 -31.54
C ALA A 29 -35.42 -38.37 -31.84
N ASP A 30 -34.48 -39.22 -32.30
CA ASP A 30 -33.12 -38.80 -32.67
C ASP A 30 -33.11 -37.74 -33.79
N VAL A 31 -34.06 -37.83 -34.74
CA VAL A 31 -34.17 -36.83 -35.83
C VAL A 31 -34.54 -35.44 -35.28
N TYR A 32 -35.48 -35.38 -34.34
CA TYR A 32 -35.86 -34.14 -33.70
C TYR A 32 -34.73 -33.58 -32.82
N VAL A 33 -33.98 -34.44 -32.13
CA VAL A 33 -32.81 -34.02 -31.35
C VAL A 33 -31.73 -33.44 -32.26
N ALA A 34 -31.45 -34.10 -33.40
CA ALA A 34 -30.47 -33.58 -34.35
C ALA A 34 -30.86 -32.19 -34.92
N GLN A 35 -32.18 -32.02 -35.22
CA GLN A 35 -32.68 -30.70 -35.65
C GLN A 35 -32.54 -29.66 -34.53
N ALA A 36 -32.87 -30.01 -33.30
CA ALA A 36 -32.77 -29.09 -32.15
C ALA A 36 -31.32 -28.68 -31.87
N ILE A 37 -30.34 -29.53 -32.10
CA ILE A 37 -28.92 -29.19 -32.00
C ILE A 37 -28.55 -28.13 -33.03
N LEU A 38 -29.00 -28.27 -34.26
CA LEU A 38 -28.78 -27.26 -35.31
C LEU A 38 -29.40 -25.90 -34.95
N ASP A 39 -30.66 -25.93 -34.48
CA ASP A 39 -31.36 -24.73 -34.06
C ASP A 39 -30.67 -24.05 -32.86
N PHE A 40 -30.12 -24.85 -31.94
CA PHE A 40 -29.33 -24.33 -30.80
C PHE A 40 -28.05 -23.63 -31.27
N ASP A 41 -27.31 -24.20 -32.21
CA ASP A 41 -26.07 -23.65 -32.77
C ASP A 41 -26.35 -22.34 -33.52
N GLU A 42 -27.52 -22.26 -34.17
CA GLU A 42 -28.03 -21.04 -34.81
C GLU A 42 -28.62 -20.02 -33.82
N LYS A 43 -28.68 -20.35 -32.52
CA LYS A 43 -29.30 -19.55 -31.43
C LYS A 43 -30.82 -19.39 -31.56
N ASN A 44 -31.47 -20.26 -32.32
CA ASN A 44 -32.93 -20.34 -32.47
C ASN A 44 -33.52 -21.15 -31.31
N TYR A 45 -33.34 -20.67 -30.06
CA TYR A 45 -33.66 -21.43 -28.83
C TYR A 45 -35.12 -21.86 -28.71
N GLN A 46 -36.08 -21.15 -29.31
CA GLN A 46 -37.48 -21.52 -29.24
C GLN A 46 -37.79 -22.71 -30.14
N GLU A 47 -37.22 -22.74 -31.33
CA GLU A 47 -37.31 -23.87 -32.27
C GLU A 47 -36.58 -25.08 -31.71
N ALA A 48 -35.42 -24.89 -31.08
CA ALA A 48 -34.72 -25.95 -30.39
C ALA A 48 -35.59 -26.59 -29.27
N ILE A 49 -36.25 -25.78 -28.45
CA ILE A 49 -37.19 -26.26 -27.41
C ILE A 49 -38.33 -27.06 -28.06
N HIS A 50 -38.98 -26.51 -29.12
CA HIS A 50 -40.05 -27.16 -29.80
C HIS A 50 -39.66 -28.55 -30.31
N ASN A 51 -38.53 -28.66 -31.00
CA ASN A 51 -38.03 -29.93 -31.52
C ASN A 51 -37.67 -30.91 -30.39
N LEU A 52 -37.09 -30.44 -29.27
CA LEU A 52 -36.81 -31.27 -28.11
C LEU A 52 -38.10 -31.77 -27.40
N GLU A 53 -39.14 -30.92 -27.36
CA GLU A 53 -40.48 -31.36 -26.86
C GLU A 53 -41.07 -32.42 -27.73
N GLU A 54 -40.96 -32.31 -29.06
CA GLU A 54 -41.41 -33.36 -29.99
C GLU A 54 -40.66 -34.69 -29.82
N ALA A 55 -39.34 -34.62 -29.61
CA ALA A 55 -38.53 -35.77 -29.26
C ALA A 55 -39.01 -36.45 -27.95
N LEU A 56 -39.21 -35.62 -26.89
CA LEU A 56 -39.63 -36.12 -25.56
C LEU A 56 -41.11 -36.61 -25.52
N LYS A 57 -41.98 -36.17 -26.44
CA LYS A 57 -43.32 -36.76 -26.62
C LYS A 57 -43.25 -38.17 -27.15
N ARG A 58 -42.30 -38.47 -28.03
CA ARG A 58 -42.08 -39.80 -28.60
C ARG A 58 -41.35 -40.70 -27.64
N GLU A 59 -40.31 -40.17 -27.02
CA GLU A 59 -39.48 -40.90 -26.07
C GLU A 59 -39.23 -40.03 -24.82
N PRO A 60 -40.09 -40.14 -23.78
CA PRO A 60 -40.05 -39.26 -22.61
C PRO A 60 -38.74 -39.29 -21.82
N ASP A 61 -37.97 -40.34 -21.93
CA ASP A 61 -36.70 -40.54 -21.22
C ASP A 61 -35.49 -40.54 -22.15
N HIS A 62 -35.62 -39.96 -23.34
CA HIS A 62 -34.52 -39.78 -24.28
C HIS A 62 -33.44 -38.89 -23.68
N VAL A 63 -32.29 -39.51 -23.34
CA VAL A 63 -31.22 -38.86 -22.54
C VAL A 63 -30.69 -37.61 -23.19
N GLU A 64 -30.40 -37.66 -24.51
CA GLU A 64 -29.83 -36.56 -25.24
C GLU A 64 -30.83 -35.41 -25.38
N ALA A 65 -32.11 -35.70 -25.60
CA ALA A 65 -33.17 -34.67 -25.61
C ALA A 65 -33.27 -33.97 -24.24
N LEU A 66 -33.26 -34.72 -23.14
CA LEU A 66 -33.25 -34.15 -21.78
C LEU A 66 -31.99 -33.31 -21.51
N TYR A 67 -30.84 -33.76 -21.98
CA TYR A 67 -29.59 -33.04 -21.86
C TYR A 67 -29.64 -31.69 -22.60
N TYR A 68 -30.01 -31.69 -23.88
CA TYR A 68 -30.09 -30.45 -24.66
C TYR A 68 -31.21 -29.51 -24.19
N MET A 69 -32.33 -30.01 -23.68
CA MET A 69 -33.31 -29.16 -22.97
C MET A 69 -32.68 -28.42 -21.82
N GLY A 70 -31.85 -29.08 -21.02
CA GLY A 70 -31.10 -28.44 -19.96
C GLY A 70 -30.15 -27.38 -20.47
N VAL A 71 -29.37 -27.68 -21.53
CA VAL A 71 -28.40 -26.75 -22.14
C VAL A 71 -29.10 -25.52 -22.71
N VAL A 72 -30.23 -25.69 -23.44
CA VAL A 72 -31.00 -24.57 -23.99
C VAL A 72 -31.56 -23.68 -22.87
N HIS A 73 -32.09 -24.30 -21.79
CA HIS A 73 -32.57 -23.51 -20.64
C HIS A 73 -31.45 -22.74 -19.93
N MET A 74 -30.23 -23.31 -19.85
CA MET A 74 -29.05 -22.58 -19.34
C MET A 74 -28.72 -21.37 -20.23
N ALA A 75 -28.73 -21.54 -21.56
CA ALA A 75 -28.51 -20.44 -22.51
C ALA A 75 -29.56 -19.31 -22.37
N LEU A 76 -30.80 -19.69 -22.06
CA LEU A 76 -31.90 -18.76 -21.79
C LEU A 76 -31.89 -18.16 -20.37
N ARG A 77 -30.87 -18.45 -19.56
CA ARG A 77 -30.75 -18.03 -18.14
C ARG A 77 -31.91 -18.49 -17.26
N ARG A 78 -32.39 -19.72 -17.49
CA ARG A 78 -33.45 -20.38 -16.72
C ARG A 78 -32.89 -21.62 -15.99
N PRO A 79 -32.04 -21.44 -14.98
CA PRO A 79 -31.34 -22.57 -14.34
C PRO A 79 -32.27 -23.53 -13.58
N GLU A 80 -33.44 -23.07 -13.12
CA GLU A 80 -34.44 -23.92 -12.46
C GLU A 80 -35.00 -25.00 -13.40
N GLU A 81 -35.35 -24.61 -14.63
CA GLU A 81 -35.82 -25.51 -15.67
C GLU A 81 -34.68 -26.43 -16.12
N ALA A 82 -33.47 -25.91 -16.26
CA ALA A 82 -32.30 -26.71 -16.62
C ALA A 82 -32.05 -27.82 -15.60
N VAL A 83 -32.10 -27.56 -14.29
CA VAL A 83 -31.97 -28.55 -13.23
C VAL A 83 -33.00 -29.64 -13.37
N ARG A 84 -34.27 -29.30 -13.66
CA ARG A 84 -35.34 -30.31 -13.81
C ARG A 84 -35.03 -31.31 -14.91
N TYR A 85 -34.64 -30.88 -16.10
CA TYR A 85 -34.34 -31.74 -17.23
C TYR A 85 -33.02 -32.49 -17.04
N LEU A 86 -31.96 -31.83 -16.58
CA LEU A 86 -30.64 -32.41 -16.37
C LEU A 86 -30.66 -33.47 -15.23
N THR A 87 -31.46 -33.29 -14.20
CA THR A 87 -31.66 -34.31 -13.15
C THR A 87 -32.30 -35.58 -13.72
N ARG A 88 -33.28 -35.43 -14.63
CA ARG A 88 -33.87 -36.60 -15.32
C ARG A 88 -32.85 -37.30 -16.23
N ALA A 89 -32.06 -36.53 -17.00
CA ALA A 89 -30.99 -37.07 -17.82
C ALA A 89 -29.95 -37.81 -16.97
N GLN A 90 -29.52 -37.22 -15.85
CA GLN A 90 -28.57 -37.81 -14.92
C GLN A 90 -29.09 -39.11 -14.28
N ALA A 91 -30.39 -39.19 -14.00
CA ALA A 91 -31.02 -40.43 -13.48
C ALA A 91 -30.96 -41.58 -14.49
N ARG A 92 -31.03 -41.28 -15.80
CA ARG A 92 -30.93 -42.27 -16.88
C ARG A 92 -29.49 -42.64 -17.25
N SER A 93 -28.58 -41.67 -17.14
CA SER A 93 -27.14 -41.84 -17.42
C SER A 93 -26.28 -41.35 -16.27
N PRO A 94 -26.22 -42.06 -15.12
CA PRO A 94 -25.54 -41.57 -13.91
C PRO A 94 -24.03 -41.37 -14.07
N GLN A 95 -23.39 -42.03 -15.02
CA GLN A 95 -21.94 -41.95 -15.24
C GLN A 95 -21.53 -40.94 -16.30
N ASP A 96 -22.49 -40.31 -16.96
CA ASP A 96 -22.19 -39.29 -17.97
C ASP A 96 -21.65 -38.02 -17.33
N THR A 97 -20.39 -37.71 -17.66
CA THR A 97 -19.67 -36.53 -17.14
C THR A 97 -20.16 -35.23 -17.75
N SER A 98 -20.67 -35.25 -18.99
CA SER A 98 -21.22 -34.06 -19.67
C SER A 98 -22.51 -33.63 -19.01
N ILE A 99 -23.41 -34.57 -18.71
CA ILE A 99 -24.64 -34.29 -17.97
C ILE A 99 -24.32 -33.80 -16.57
N ALA A 100 -23.38 -34.45 -15.87
CA ALA A 100 -22.95 -34.01 -14.55
C ALA A 100 -22.36 -32.59 -14.54
N PHE A 101 -21.57 -32.24 -15.55
CA PHE A 101 -20.99 -30.91 -15.68
C PHE A 101 -22.09 -29.87 -15.88
N GLN A 102 -23.02 -30.09 -16.82
CA GLN A 102 -24.12 -29.14 -17.08
C GLN A 102 -25.05 -28.99 -15.87
N LEU A 103 -25.36 -30.09 -15.17
CA LEU A 103 -26.17 -30.05 -13.95
C LEU A 103 -25.42 -29.28 -12.83
N GLY A 104 -24.11 -29.47 -12.72
CA GLY A 104 -23.26 -28.69 -11.80
C GLY A 104 -23.31 -27.19 -12.12
N LEU A 105 -23.23 -26.81 -13.40
CA LEU A 105 -23.37 -25.42 -13.84
C LEU A 105 -24.75 -24.84 -13.50
N ALA A 106 -25.81 -25.61 -13.66
CA ALA A 106 -27.18 -25.18 -13.35
C ALA A 106 -27.37 -24.96 -11.84
N TYR A 107 -26.83 -25.84 -10.98
CA TYR A 107 -26.81 -25.60 -9.53
C TYR A 107 -25.93 -24.44 -9.13
N PHE A 108 -24.75 -24.30 -9.76
CA PHE A 108 -23.85 -23.19 -9.51
C PHE A 108 -24.51 -21.83 -9.84
N ALA A 109 -25.23 -21.73 -10.96
CA ALA A 109 -25.98 -20.54 -11.35
C ALA A 109 -27.07 -20.16 -10.32
N GLN A 110 -27.66 -21.16 -9.64
CA GLN A 110 -28.59 -20.96 -8.53
C GLN A 110 -27.89 -20.69 -7.19
N GLN A 111 -26.56 -20.60 -7.16
CA GLN A 111 -25.73 -20.50 -5.93
C GLN A 111 -25.87 -21.72 -4.98
N ARG A 112 -26.40 -22.83 -5.47
CA ARG A 112 -26.51 -24.10 -4.74
C ARG A 112 -25.18 -24.87 -4.84
N TYR A 113 -24.16 -24.32 -4.21
CA TYR A 113 -22.78 -24.80 -4.34
C TYR A 113 -22.56 -26.20 -3.75
N ASP A 114 -23.30 -26.55 -2.69
CA ASP A 114 -23.21 -27.86 -2.05
C ASP A 114 -23.78 -28.98 -2.93
N ASP A 115 -24.76 -28.66 -3.77
CA ASP A 115 -25.31 -29.60 -4.77
C ASP A 115 -24.42 -29.70 -6.01
N ALA A 116 -23.77 -28.58 -6.39
CA ALA A 116 -22.85 -28.55 -7.53
C ALA A 116 -21.53 -29.28 -7.26
N GLU A 117 -21.01 -29.21 -6.03
CA GLU A 117 -19.70 -29.74 -5.65
C GLU A 117 -19.49 -31.21 -6.01
N PRO A 118 -20.34 -32.17 -5.59
CA PRO A 118 -20.11 -33.58 -5.86
C PRO A 118 -20.11 -33.88 -7.37
N LEU A 119 -20.86 -33.13 -8.15
CA LEU A 119 -20.90 -33.23 -9.60
C LEU A 119 -19.60 -32.77 -10.22
N PHE A 120 -19.14 -31.56 -9.87
CA PHE A 120 -17.90 -31.03 -10.37
C PHE A 120 -16.68 -31.83 -9.91
N GLU A 121 -16.62 -32.28 -8.65
CA GLU A 121 -15.52 -33.12 -8.16
C GLU A 121 -15.46 -34.49 -8.87
N ARG A 122 -16.59 -35.04 -9.25
CA ARG A 122 -16.63 -36.27 -10.06
C ARG A 122 -16.07 -36.01 -11.46
N VAL A 123 -16.52 -34.96 -12.13
CA VAL A 123 -16.04 -34.57 -13.46
C VAL A 123 -14.55 -34.23 -13.42
N TYR A 124 -14.11 -33.47 -12.41
CA TYR A 124 -12.73 -33.07 -12.22
C TYR A 124 -11.76 -34.23 -12.01
N ARG A 125 -12.24 -35.31 -11.32
CA ARG A 125 -11.44 -36.54 -11.17
C ARG A 125 -11.31 -37.30 -12.48
N ALA A 126 -12.31 -37.23 -13.34
CA ALA A 126 -12.28 -37.89 -14.65
C ALA A 126 -11.40 -37.11 -15.64
N ASP A 127 -11.59 -35.82 -15.75
CA ASP A 127 -10.79 -34.91 -16.60
C ASP A 127 -10.74 -33.48 -16.01
N PRO A 128 -9.63 -33.07 -15.38
CA PRO A 128 -9.46 -31.73 -14.84
C PRO A 128 -9.27 -30.64 -15.91
N THR A 129 -9.09 -31.01 -17.20
CA THR A 129 -8.79 -30.07 -18.29
C THR A 129 -10.03 -29.59 -19.03
N ILE A 130 -11.22 -30.05 -18.66
CA ILE A 130 -12.49 -29.57 -19.23
C ILE A 130 -12.57 -28.04 -19.08
N ASP A 131 -12.94 -27.36 -20.17
CA ASP A 131 -12.95 -25.90 -20.24
C ASP A 131 -13.81 -25.27 -19.13
N GLY A 132 -13.23 -24.36 -18.36
CA GLY A 132 -13.85 -23.69 -17.23
C GLY A 132 -14.01 -24.50 -15.94
N LEU A 133 -13.92 -25.85 -15.96
CA LEU A 133 -14.18 -26.70 -14.79
C LEU A 133 -13.27 -26.33 -13.60
N GLY A 134 -11.98 -26.06 -13.86
CA GLY A 134 -11.03 -25.71 -12.81
C GLY A 134 -11.40 -24.44 -12.04
N TYR A 135 -12.08 -23.49 -12.69
CA TYR A 135 -12.63 -22.32 -12.01
C TYR A 135 -13.75 -22.71 -11.02
N TYR A 136 -14.72 -23.51 -11.45
CA TYR A 136 -15.87 -23.87 -10.61
C TYR A 136 -15.45 -24.70 -9.40
N VAL A 137 -14.59 -25.69 -9.59
CA VAL A 137 -14.02 -26.48 -8.50
C VAL A 137 -13.20 -25.61 -7.55
N GLY A 138 -12.29 -24.80 -8.10
CA GLY A 138 -11.46 -23.89 -7.32
C GLY A 138 -12.27 -22.89 -6.52
N PHE A 139 -13.32 -22.31 -7.10
CA PHE A 139 -14.20 -21.37 -6.41
C PHE A 139 -14.94 -22.02 -5.23
N ILE A 140 -15.49 -23.23 -5.40
CA ILE A 140 -16.17 -23.96 -4.33
C ILE A 140 -15.19 -24.29 -3.19
N ARG A 141 -13.99 -24.78 -3.52
CA ARG A 141 -12.93 -25.05 -2.53
C ARG A 141 -12.51 -23.77 -1.80
N TYR A 142 -12.38 -22.64 -2.52
CA TYR A 142 -12.11 -21.34 -1.92
C TYR A 142 -13.19 -20.95 -0.89
N ARG A 143 -14.46 -21.07 -1.23
CA ARG A 143 -15.58 -20.79 -0.32
C ARG A 143 -15.55 -21.69 0.93
N LYS A 144 -15.11 -22.93 0.80
CA LYS A 144 -14.89 -23.86 1.92
C LYS A 144 -13.60 -23.61 2.69
N LYS A 145 -12.87 -22.54 2.36
CA LYS A 145 -11.58 -22.17 2.96
C LYS A 145 -10.45 -23.18 2.70
N ASP A 146 -10.63 -24.10 1.75
CA ASP A 146 -9.55 -24.93 1.23
C ASP A 146 -8.79 -24.17 0.14
N TYR A 147 -7.98 -23.22 0.58
CA TYR A 147 -7.23 -22.33 -0.31
C TYR A 147 -6.14 -23.07 -1.11
N ARG A 148 -5.55 -24.13 -0.54
CA ARG A 148 -4.55 -24.95 -1.24
C ARG A 148 -5.18 -25.79 -2.35
N GLY A 149 -6.28 -26.46 -2.04
CA GLY A 149 -7.06 -27.20 -3.02
C GLY A 149 -7.64 -26.29 -4.12
N ALA A 150 -8.04 -25.06 -3.77
CA ALA A 150 -8.49 -24.06 -4.74
C ALA A 150 -7.36 -23.69 -5.72
N LEU A 151 -6.15 -23.40 -5.23
CA LEU A 151 -4.98 -23.08 -6.07
C LEU A 151 -4.63 -24.25 -7.02
N GLU A 152 -4.73 -25.49 -6.55
CA GLU A 152 -4.50 -26.66 -7.38
C GLU A 152 -5.50 -26.73 -8.53
N ALA A 153 -6.80 -26.54 -8.23
CA ALA A 153 -7.85 -26.55 -9.24
C ALA A 153 -7.69 -25.42 -10.26
N PHE A 154 -7.39 -24.21 -9.82
CA PHE A 154 -7.14 -23.07 -10.70
C PHE A 154 -5.93 -23.28 -11.62
N ARG A 155 -4.87 -23.93 -11.14
CA ARG A 155 -3.66 -24.21 -11.94
C ARG A 155 -3.86 -25.32 -12.96
N ARG A 156 -4.61 -26.37 -12.61
CA ARG A 156 -4.87 -27.51 -13.51
C ARG A 156 -5.92 -27.19 -14.55
N GLY A 157 -6.88 -26.33 -14.18
CA GLY A 157 -7.97 -25.95 -15.07
C GLY A 157 -7.47 -25.07 -16.22
N ARG A 158 -8.17 -25.20 -17.36
CA ARG A 158 -8.01 -24.34 -18.53
C ARG A 158 -9.33 -23.66 -18.81
N THR A 159 -9.30 -22.48 -19.39
CA THR A 159 -10.50 -21.84 -19.91
C THR A 159 -10.16 -20.92 -21.08
N SER A 160 -11.02 -20.97 -22.10
CA SER A 160 -10.98 -20.09 -23.24
C SER A 160 -11.76 -18.79 -23.02
N ASP A 161 -12.67 -18.78 -22.02
CA ASP A 161 -13.49 -17.61 -21.67
C ASP A 161 -12.66 -16.55 -20.93
N PRO A 162 -12.51 -15.33 -21.49
CA PRO A 162 -11.75 -14.25 -20.85
C PRO A 162 -12.31 -13.81 -19.49
N GLN A 163 -13.64 -13.92 -19.26
CA GLN A 163 -14.25 -13.57 -17.99
C GLN A 163 -13.88 -14.61 -16.92
N LEU A 164 -13.95 -15.90 -17.25
CA LEU A 164 -13.51 -16.97 -16.36
C LEU A 164 -12.01 -16.91 -16.10
N GLN A 165 -11.19 -16.52 -17.09
CA GLN A 165 -9.75 -16.29 -16.90
C GLN A 165 -9.52 -15.19 -15.86
N GLN A 166 -10.21 -14.06 -15.98
CA GLN A 166 -10.10 -12.95 -15.03
C GLN A 166 -10.52 -13.36 -13.61
N LEU A 167 -11.66 -14.07 -13.48
CA LEU A 167 -12.14 -14.58 -12.20
C LEU A 167 -11.15 -15.57 -11.58
N THR A 168 -10.61 -16.49 -12.39
CA THR A 168 -9.61 -17.48 -11.94
C THR A 168 -8.37 -16.78 -11.38
N ARG A 169 -7.82 -15.76 -12.09
CA ARG A 169 -6.69 -14.98 -11.61
C ARG A 169 -7.00 -14.22 -10.32
N PHE A 170 -8.17 -13.63 -10.24
CA PHE A 170 -8.60 -12.91 -9.05
C PHE A 170 -8.71 -13.82 -7.82
N TYR A 171 -9.39 -14.98 -7.94
CA TYR A 171 -9.53 -15.93 -6.83
C TYR A 171 -8.21 -16.66 -6.50
N THR A 172 -7.32 -16.82 -7.49
CA THR A 172 -5.95 -17.27 -7.25
C THR A 172 -5.21 -16.25 -6.37
N GLY A 173 -5.29 -14.97 -6.71
CA GLY A 173 -4.72 -13.89 -5.92
C GLY A 173 -5.26 -13.83 -4.48
N LEU A 174 -6.60 -13.95 -4.31
CA LEU A 174 -7.23 -14.02 -2.98
C LEU A 174 -6.71 -15.22 -2.17
N SER A 175 -6.65 -16.41 -2.79
CA SER A 175 -6.17 -17.62 -2.12
C SER A 175 -4.71 -17.50 -1.67
N LEU A 176 -3.86 -16.92 -2.53
CA LEU A 176 -2.45 -16.66 -2.22
C LEU A 176 -2.29 -15.62 -1.10
N ALA A 177 -3.10 -14.56 -1.10
CA ALA A 177 -3.07 -13.54 -0.05
C ALA A 177 -3.39 -14.14 1.33
N VAL A 178 -4.46 -14.96 1.41
CA VAL A 178 -4.84 -15.65 2.65
C VAL A 178 -3.77 -16.64 3.12
N LEU A 179 -3.04 -17.27 2.19
CA LEU A 179 -1.94 -18.18 2.50
C LEU A 179 -0.62 -17.45 2.86
N GLY A 180 -0.62 -16.12 2.94
CA GLY A 180 0.54 -15.33 3.34
C GLY A 180 1.61 -15.21 2.23
N LEU A 181 1.22 -15.25 0.96
CA LEU A 181 2.08 -15.12 -0.21
C LEU A 181 1.78 -13.82 -1.00
N PRO A 182 2.00 -12.63 -0.38
CA PRO A 182 1.53 -11.35 -0.91
C PRO A 182 2.15 -10.98 -2.26
N ALA A 183 3.42 -11.31 -2.51
CA ALA A 183 4.08 -11.00 -3.79
C ALA A 183 3.44 -11.77 -4.95
N GLN A 184 3.16 -13.07 -4.77
CA GLN A 184 2.49 -13.89 -5.77
C GLN A 184 1.02 -13.46 -5.94
N ALA A 185 0.35 -13.14 -4.83
CA ALA A 185 -1.02 -12.65 -4.84
C ALA A 185 -1.16 -11.35 -5.66
N SER A 186 -0.26 -10.38 -5.45
CA SER A 186 -0.23 -9.13 -6.22
C SER A 186 -0.04 -9.37 -7.71
N ALA A 187 0.86 -10.28 -8.10
CA ALA A 187 1.10 -10.61 -9.51
C ALA A 187 -0.15 -11.18 -10.19
N GLU A 188 -0.88 -12.08 -9.53
CA GLU A 188 -2.12 -12.67 -10.07
C GLU A 188 -3.25 -11.63 -10.17
N VAL A 189 -3.40 -10.75 -9.17
CA VAL A 189 -4.39 -9.67 -9.19
C VAL A 189 -4.10 -8.66 -10.29
N GLU A 190 -2.83 -8.31 -10.52
CA GLU A 190 -2.45 -7.43 -11.62
C GLU A 190 -2.72 -8.06 -13.00
N GLN A 191 -2.52 -9.36 -13.15
CA GLN A 191 -2.91 -10.07 -14.37
C GLN A 191 -4.43 -10.05 -14.57
N ALA A 192 -5.24 -10.24 -13.49
CA ALA A 192 -6.68 -10.12 -13.57
C ALA A 192 -7.13 -8.72 -14.04
N LEU A 193 -6.49 -7.65 -13.54
CA LEU A 193 -6.77 -6.27 -13.96
C LEU A 193 -6.40 -6.01 -15.43
N ARG A 194 -5.32 -6.62 -15.93
CA ARG A 194 -4.89 -6.47 -17.33
C ARG A 194 -5.79 -7.19 -18.33
N LEU A 195 -6.38 -8.34 -17.94
CA LEU A 195 -7.24 -9.12 -18.81
C LEU A 195 -8.53 -8.40 -19.22
N ALA A 196 -9.15 -7.68 -18.30
CA ALA A 196 -10.37 -6.94 -18.59
C ALA A 196 -10.45 -5.64 -17.78
N PRO A 197 -9.74 -4.57 -18.22
CA PRO A 197 -9.82 -3.26 -17.59
C PRO A 197 -11.25 -2.71 -17.72
N GLY A 198 -11.83 -2.24 -16.60
CA GLY A 198 -13.19 -1.70 -16.57
C GLY A 198 -14.31 -2.73 -16.44
N SER A 199 -13.99 -4.00 -16.18
CA SER A 199 -14.98 -5.01 -15.80
C SER A 199 -15.55 -4.73 -14.39
N PRO A 200 -16.71 -5.32 -14.03
CA PRO A 200 -17.24 -5.22 -12.66
C PRO A 200 -16.26 -5.70 -11.57
N LEU A 201 -15.27 -6.51 -11.94
CA LEU A 201 -14.25 -7.04 -11.04
C LEU A 201 -13.09 -6.06 -10.81
N THR A 202 -12.94 -5.02 -11.64
CA THR A 202 -11.82 -4.05 -11.54
C THR A 202 -11.74 -3.41 -10.16
N GLY A 203 -12.85 -2.85 -9.65
CA GLY A 203 -12.86 -2.23 -8.33
C GLY A 203 -12.50 -3.18 -7.17
N PRO A 204 -13.10 -4.39 -7.07
CA PRO A 204 -12.67 -5.40 -6.11
C PRO A 204 -11.20 -5.81 -6.23
N ALA A 205 -10.68 -5.96 -7.45
CA ALA A 205 -9.29 -6.33 -7.69
C ALA A 205 -8.30 -5.22 -7.31
N GLU A 206 -8.63 -3.96 -7.58
CA GLU A 206 -7.84 -2.81 -7.12
C GLU A 206 -7.78 -2.72 -5.60
N ARG A 207 -8.91 -2.85 -4.92
CA ARG A 207 -8.93 -2.88 -3.45
C ARG A 207 -8.09 -4.02 -2.87
N LEU A 208 -8.17 -5.20 -3.47
CA LEU A 208 -7.35 -6.34 -3.05
C LEU A 208 -5.87 -6.07 -3.27
N ARG A 209 -5.47 -5.54 -4.44
CA ARG A 209 -4.10 -5.13 -4.74
C ARG A 209 -3.56 -4.15 -3.69
N ASP A 210 -4.35 -3.12 -3.38
CA ASP A 210 -3.94 -2.08 -2.44
C ASP A 210 -3.84 -2.63 -1.00
N THR A 211 -4.77 -3.51 -0.61
CA THR A 211 -4.70 -4.24 0.68
C THR A 211 -3.45 -5.12 0.76
N ILE A 212 -3.14 -5.88 -0.29
CA ILE A 212 -1.94 -6.72 -0.35
C ILE A 212 -0.67 -5.87 -0.25
N ARG A 213 -0.62 -4.74 -0.97
CA ARG A 213 0.52 -3.81 -0.92
C ARG A 213 0.72 -3.24 0.49
N THR A 214 -0.36 -2.79 1.11
CA THR A 214 -0.30 -2.26 2.49
C THR A 214 0.14 -3.34 3.48
N ALA A 215 -0.38 -4.57 3.37
CA ALA A 215 0.02 -5.69 4.22
C ALA A 215 1.48 -6.11 3.97
N ALA A 216 1.95 -6.10 2.72
CA ALA A 216 3.34 -6.39 2.39
C ALA A 216 4.29 -5.32 2.96
N GLN A 217 3.91 -4.05 2.89
CA GLN A 217 4.67 -2.96 3.50
C GLN A 217 4.70 -3.07 5.03
N ALA A 218 3.58 -3.42 5.66
CA ALA A 218 3.52 -3.65 7.11
C ALA A 218 4.34 -4.87 7.56
N GLY A 219 4.57 -5.84 6.69
CA GLY A 219 5.40 -7.03 6.96
C GLY A 219 6.89 -6.85 6.67
N ARG A 220 7.31 -5.75 6.05
CA ARG A 220 8.72 -5.48 5.75
C ARG A 220 9.49 -5.20 7.03
N ARG A 221 10.56 -5.95 7.25
CA ARG A 221 11.47 -5.74 8.38
C ARG A 221 12.53 -4.68 8.12
N LEU A 222 12.87 -4.45 6.86
CA LEU A 222 13.84 -3.44 6.44
C LEU A 222 13.13 -2.36 5.64
N SER A 223 13.34 -1.11 6.02
CA SER A 223 13.03 0.05 5.19
C SER A 223 14.28 0.90 5.03
N ALA A 224 14.48 1.46 3.86
CA ALA A 224 15.61 2.32 3.55
C ALA A 224 15.16 3.48 2.68
N SER A 225 15.74 4.65 2.91
CA SER A 225 15.58 5.78 2.00
C SER A 225 16.89 6.52 1.86
N VAL A 226 17.18 6.95 0.64
CA VAL A 226 18.35 7.78 0.32
C VAL A 226 17.87 8.94 -0.52
N SER A 227 18.26 10.14 -0.13
CA SER A 227 17.93 11.37 -0.83
C SER A 227 19.20 12.16 -1.13
N LEU A 228 19.33 12.61 -2.37
CA LEU A 228 20.39 13.50 -2.81
C LEU A 228 19.75 14.75 -3.39
N GLY A 229 20.32 15.91 -3.12
CA GLY A 229 19.74 17.15 -3.57
C GLY A 229 20.76 18.26 -3.79
N LEU A 230 20.32 19.23 -4.58
CA LEU A 230 21.01 20.52 -4.76
C LEU A 230 20.24 21.57 -3.99
N LEU A 231 20.95 22.46 -3.34
CA LEU A 231 20.35 23.55 -2.59
C LEU A 231 20.95 24.90 -2.95
N TYR A 232 20.15 25.94 -2.81
CA TYR A 232 20.59 27.34 -2.73
C TYR A 232 20.02 27.92 -1.45
N ASP A 233 20.88 28.58 -0.68
CA ASP A 233 20.58 29.23 0.60
C ASP A 233 21.06 30.65 0.56
N ASP A 234 20.15 31.62 0.73
CA ASP A 234 20.46 33.03 0.64
C ASP A 234 21.05 33.62 1.92
N ASN A 235 21.03 32.86 3.03
CA ASN A 235 21.54 33.34 4.33
C ASN A 235 22.11 32.20 5.21
N VAL A 236 23.11 31.50 4.70
CA VAL A 236 23.79 30.37 5.38
C VAL A 236 24.29 30.74 6.76
N VAL A 237 24.87 31.96 6.91
CA VAL A 237 25.49 32.46 8.13
C VAL A 237 24.49 33.08 9.12
N VAL A 238 23.18 33.02 8.80
CA VAL A 238 22.11 33.63 9.61
C VAL A 238 22.39 35.10 9.92
N ARG A 239 22.76 35.83 8.88
CA ARG A 239 23.12 37.26 8.97
C ARG A 239 21.94 38.09 9.48
N PRO A 240 22.15 38.98 10.50
CA PRO A 240 21.11 39.87 10.99
C PRO A 240 20.51 40.76 9.91
N SER A 241 19.22 41.06 10.01
CA SER A 241 18.50 41.93 9.06
C SER A 241 19.12 43.31 8.91
N PRO A 242 19.15 43.90 7.71
CA PRO A 242 19.84 45.17 7.43
C PRO A 242 19.25 46.39 8.15
N ASN A 243 18.01 46.31 8.61
CA ASN A 243 17.27 47.43 9.20
C ASN A 243 17.55 47.63 10.71
N SER A 244 18.48 46.89 11.30
CA SER A 244 18.82 47.05 12.71
C SER A 244 19.71 48.29 12.93
N HIS A 245 19.33 49.09 13.91
CA HIS A 245 20.07 50.26 14.34
C HIS A 245 21.04 49.97 15.51
N GLU A 246 21.13 48.72 15.95
CA GLU A 246 22.03 48.34 17.04
C GLU A 246 23.51 48.37 16.59
N PRO A 247 24.42 48.97 17.38
CA PRO A 247 25.81 49.18 16.96
C PRO A 247 26.59 47.91 16.62
N LEU A 248 26.27 46.77 17.22
CA LEU A 248 26.96 45.49 16.97
C LEU A 248 26.52 44.79 15.67
N VAL A 249 25.36 45.08 15.16
CA VAL A 249 24.83 44.41 13.96
C VAL A 249 25.74 44.60 12.74
N PRO A 250 26.30 45.78 12.44
CA PRO A 250 27.25 45.95 11.34
C PRO A 250 28.51 45.09 11.47
N ALA A 251 29.02 44.91 12.69
CA ALA A 251 30.24 44.12 12.94
C ALA A 251 30.02 42.62 12.76
N LEU A 252 28.78 42.13 12.96
CA LEU A 252 28.40 40.71 12.80
C LEU A 252 28.05 40.36 11.35
N ARG A 253 27.99 41.33 10.45
CA ARG A 253 27.64 41.07 9.04
C ARG A 253 28.82 40.51 8.27
N GLN A 254 28.72 39.25 7.86
CA GLN A 254 29.67 38.62 6.95
C GLN A 254 29.53 39.22 5.53
N PRO A 255 30.62 39.39 4.75
CA PRO A 255 30.56 39.92 3.38
C PRO A 255 29.76 38.99 2.45
N ARG A 256 29.95 37.70 2.57
CA ARG A 256 29.24 36.66 1.83
C ARG A 256 28.37 35.84 2.79
N HIS A 257 27.13 35.65 2.44
CA HIS A 257 26.17 34.95 3.28
C HIS A 257 25.30 33.96 2.50
N ASP A 258 25.34 33.99 1.17
CA ASP A 258 24.62 33.07 0.28
C ASP A 258 25.56 31.99 -0.26
N SER A 259 25.06 30.82 -0.51
CA SER A 259 25.80 29.71 -1.15
C SER A 259 24.87 28.71 -1.83
N VAL A 260 25.37 28.11 -2.88
CA VAL A 260 24.86 26.83 -3.40
C VAL A 260 25.57 25.68 -2.70
N GLY A 261 24.92 24.51 -2.71
CA GLY A 261 25.52 23.33 -2.11
C GLY A 261 24.72 22.07 -2.42
N GLU A 262 25.13 20.98 -1.83
CA GLU A 262 24.52 19.68 -1.93
C GLU A 262 23.94 19.27 -0.58
N THR A 263 22.88 18.44 -0.63
CA THR A 263 22.33 17.78 0.55
C THR A 263 22.24 16.28 0.32
N ALA A 264 22.58 15.52 1.34
CA ALA A 264 22.46 14.07 1.33
C ALA A 264 21.75 13.61 2.60
N ASN A 265 20.74 12.75 2.44
CA ASN A 265 20.06 12.12 3.56
C ASN A 265 19.99 10.63 3.30
N ALA A 266 20.22 9.82 4.33
CA ALA A 266 20.01 8.38 4.30
C ALA A 266 19.32 7.95 5.58
N ARG A 267 18.38 7.02 5.47
CA ARG A 267 17.71 6.41 6.61
C ARG A 267 17.55 4.93 6.38
N PHE A 268 17.85 4.14 7.40
CA PHE A 268 17.70 2.70 7.43
C PHE A 268 17.02 2.33 8.73
N ASP A 269 15.91 1.60 8.65
CA ASP A 269 15.20 1.09 9.81
C ASP A 269 15.04 -0.44 9.67
N TYR A 270 15.35 -1.18 10.71
CA TYR A 270 15.18 -2.63 10.79
C TYR A 270 14.27 -3.00 11.95
N THR A 271 13.14 -3.63 11.62
CA THR A 271 12.18 -4.15 12.60
C THR A 271 12.59 -5.59 12.96
N TRP A 272 13.14 -5.77 14.14
CA TRP A 272 13.62 -7.08 14.61
C TRP A 272 12.55 -7.89 15.35
N LEU A 273 11.55 -7.20 15.95
CA LEU A 273 10.41 -7.81 16.63
C LEU A 273 9.10 -7.27 16.02
N GLN A 274 8.21 -8.19 15.64
CA GLN A 274 6.87 -7.85 15.19
C GLN A 274 5.91 -8.97 15.61
N GLY A 275 4.92 -8.65 16.45
CA GLY A 275 3.95 -9.62 16.99
C GLY A 275 4.06 -9.77 18.50
N PRO A 276 3.64 -10.92 19.05
CA PRO A 276 3.68 -11.19 20.49
C PRO A 276 5.13 -11.31 21.01
N ILE A 277 5.35 -10.88 22.26
CA ILE A 277 6.63 -11.06 22.95
C ILE A 277 6.61 -12.44 23.61
N PHE A 278 7.47 -13.35 23.18
CA PHE A 278 7.53 -14.75 23.67
C PHE A 278 6.14 -15.44 23.63
N GLY A 279 5.31 -15.13 22.62
CA GLY A 279 3.96 -15.67 22.52
C GLY A 279 2.91 -14.99 23.40
N TRP A 280 3.29 -13.99 24.19
CA TRP A 280 2.38 -13.25 25.07
C TRP A 280 1.98 -11.90 24.48
N VAL A 281 0.69 -11.57 24.62
CA VAL A 281 0.10 -10.25 24.38
C VAL A 281 -0.88 -9.93 25.51
N PRO A 282 -1.04 -8.65 25.89
CA PRO A 282 -1.99 -8.27 26.97
C PRO A 282 -3.44 -8.59 26.64
N ARG A 283 -3.84 -8.48 25.37
CA ARG A 283 -5.19 -8.78 24.86
C ARG A 283 -5.09 -9.45 23.49
N GLU A 284 -6.11 -10.23 23.14
CA GLU A 284 -6.24 -10.78 21.78
C GLU A 284 -6.34 -9.63 20.75
N GLY A 285 -5.51 -9.72 19.70
CA GLY A 285 -5.39 -8.67 18.69
C GLY A 285 -4.32 -7.61 18.96
N ASP A 286 -3.72 -7.56 20.15
CA ASP A 286 -2.59 -6.68 20.45
C ASP A 286 -1.31 -7.18 19.78
N SER A 287 -0.37 -6.26 19.54
CA SER A 287 0.94 -6.61 18.99
C SER A 287 2.02 -5.65 19.47
N PHE A 288 3.24 -6.15 19.51
CA PHE A 288 4.43 -5.35 19.77
C PHE A 288 5.27 -5.24 18.49
N GLU A 289 5.96 -4.12 18.38
CA GLU A 289 6.94 -3.89 17.33
C GLU A 289 8.17 -3.25 17.96
N SER A 290 9.36 -3.72 17.58
CA SER A 290 10.59 -3.06 17.96
C SER A 290 11.51 -2.94 16.78
N SER A 291 12.06 -1.74 16.61
CA SER A 291 12.91 -1.39 15.48
C SER A 291 14.17 -0.67 15.95
N PHE A 292 15.20 -0.80 15.12
CA PHE A 292 16.44 -0.07 15.23
C PHE A 292 16.65 0.69 13.94
N GLY A 293 16.99 1.98 14.05
CA GLY A 293 17.18 2.86 12.92
C GLY A 293 18.53 3.56 12.95
N TYR A 294 19.04 3.87 11.77
CA TYR A 294 20.16 4.78 11.57
C TYR A 294 19.76 5.82 10.54
N SER A 295 20.03 7.09 10.82
CA SER A 295 19.88 8.17 9.85
C SER A 295 21.12 9.03 9.78
N PHE A 296 21.41 9.46 8.56
CA PHE A 296 22.44 10.39 8.20
C PHE A 296 21.81 11.61 7.53
N PHE A 297 22.27 12.80 7.89
CA PHE A 297 21.95 14.06 7.22
C PHE A 297 23.25 14.80 6.95
N GLY A 298 23.40 15.38 5.75
CA GLY A 298 24.53 16.20 5.39
C GLY A 298 24.10 17.39 4.52
N THR A 299 24.67 18.56 4.79
CA THR A 299 24.60 19.75 3.95
C THR A 299 26.00 20.26 3.70
N TYR A 300 26.35 20.45 2.43
CA TYR A 300 27.68 20.80 1.97
C TYR A 300 27.60 22.04 1.10
N TYR A 301 28.11 23.17 1.59
CA TYR A 301 28.14 24.43 0.87
C TYR A 301 29.45 24.59 0.10
N ASN A 302 29.36 25.03 -1.15
CA ASN A 302 30.55 25.14 -2.01
C ASN A 302 31.50 26.24 -1.59
N ASP A 303 30.93 27.37 -1.16
CA ASP A 303 31.69 28.59 -0.84
C ASP A 303 31.84 28.84 0.67
N LEU A 304 30.92 28.31 1.47
CA LEU A 304 30.84 28.51 2.91
C LEU A 304 31.05 27.18 3.66
N THR A 305 32.14 26.49 3.33
CA THR A 305 32.43 25.15 3.84
C THR A 305 32.54 25.05 5.36
N SER A 306 32.80 26.18 6.05
CA SER A 306 32.79 26.25 7.52
C SER A 306 31.41 26.03 8.14
N PHE A 307 30.35 26.10 7.34
CA PHE A 307 28.96 25.83 7.73
C PHE A 307 28.44 24.48 7.23
N ASN A 308 29.32 23.62 6.70
CA ASN A 308 28.95 22.25 6.37
C ASN A 308 28.57 21.51 7.64
N VAL A 309 27.40 20.84 7.57
CA VAL A 309 26.84 20.11 8.69
C VAL A 309 26.69 18.64 8.30
N THR A 310 27.08 17.75 9.20
CA THR A 310 26.67 16.33 9.12
C THR A 310 26.10 15.89 10.45
N ASP A 311 25.06 15.09 10.41
CA ASP A 311 24.41 14.53 11.59
C ASP A 311 24.23 13.03 11.44
N HIS A 312 24.61 12.28 12.46
CA HIS A 312 24.51 10.83 12.54
C HIS A 312 23.61 10.47 13.72
N MET A 313 22.47 9.86 13.45
CA MET A 313 21.52 9.50 14.49
C MET A 313 21.23 7.99 14.48
N VAL A 314 21.27 7.40 15.65
CA VAL A 314 20.86 6.02 15.92
C VAL A 314 19.60 6.05 16.77
N THR A 315 18.60 5.26 16.40
CA THR A 315 17.30 5.25 17.07
C THR A 315 16.88 3.81 17.40
N GLY A 316 16.43 3.59 18.63
CA GLY A 316 15.70 2.38 19.04
C GLY A 316 14.25 2.74 19.37
N THR A 317 13.30 1.99 18.85
CA THR A 317 11.86 2.23 19.09
C THR A 317 11.18 0.95 19.51
N PHE A 318 10.34 1.05 20.53
CA PHE A 318 9.45 -0.01 20.97
C PHE A 318 8.01 0.50 20.91
N THR A 319 7.14 -0.20 20.20
CA THR A 319 5.74 0.19 19.97
C THR A 319 4.80 -0.92 20.42
N TYR A 320 3.79 -0.57 21.19
CA TYR A 320 2.66 -1.40 21.54
C TYR A 320 1.44 -0.95 20.76
N LYS A 321 0.84 -1.85 19.99
CA LYS A 321 -0.35 -1.62 19.16
C LYS A 321 -1.54 -2.34 19.80
N THR A 322 -2.63 -1.63 20.02
CA THR A 322 -3.84 -2.11 20.70
C THR A 322 -5.07 -1.39 20.18
N ALA A 323 -6.24 -1.72 20.72
CA ALA A 323 -7.47 -0.96 20.56
C ALA A 323 -7.97 -0.46 21.92
N VAL A 324 -8.27 0.83 22.01
CA VAL A 324 -8.86 1.47 23.18
C VAL A 324 -10.30 1.85 22.83
N PHE A 325 -11.29 1.29 23.54
CA PHE A 325 -12.72 1.46 23.21
C PHE A 325 -13.06 1.12 21.74
N ASN A 326 -12.45 0.05 21.19
CA ASN A 326 -12.54 -0.37 19.79
C ASN A 326 -11.95 0.62 18.76
N VAL A 327 -11.16 1.58 19.21
CA VAL A 327 -10.44 2.53 18.36
C VAL A 327 -8.98 2.09 18.30
N PRO A 328 -8.39 1.89 17.11
CA PRO A 328 -6.97 1.53 16.97
C PRO A 328 -6.08 2.59 17.63
N ALA A 329 -5.18 2.14 18.48
CA ALA A 329 -4.25 2.97 19.20
C ALA A 329 -2.87 2.34 19.26
N GLN A 330 -1.83 3.17 19.32
CA GLN A 330 -0.47 2.71 19.56
C GLN A 330 0.24 3.63 20.55
N ALA A 331 1.08 3.03 21.39
CA ALA A 331 1.98 3.74 22.28
C ALA A 331 3.42 3.34 21.94
N SER A 332 4.31 4.33 21.81
CA SER A 332 5.70 4.09 21.44
C SER A 332 6.63 4.77 22.41
N LEU A 333 7.69 4.06 22.79
CA LEU A 333 8.85 4.60 23.49
C LEU A 333 10.04 4.54 22.53
N SER A 334 10.68 5.67 22.27
CA SER A 334 11.89 5.74 21.45
C SER A 334 13.04 6.42 22.20
N TYR A 335 14.24 5.92 21.94
CA TYR A 335 15.49 6.56 22.31
C TYR A 335 16.29 6.82 21.07
N ALA A 336 16.79 8.05 20.94
CA ALA A 336 17.70 8.45 19.88
C ALA A 336 18.96 9.07 20.47
N TRP A 337 20.10 8.65 19.92
CA TRP A 337 21.38 9.27 20.13
C TRP A 337 21.86 9.85 18.82
N ASP A 338 22.23 11.14 18.80
CA ASP A 338 22.77 11.78 17.61
C ASP A 338 23.98 12.64 17.91
N MET A 339 24.86 12.74 16.91
CA MET A 339 26.08 13.53 16.89
C MET A 339 26.11 14.39 15.64
N LEU A 340 26.07 15.68 15.85
CA LEU A 340 26.16 16.69 14.81
C LEU A 340 27.57 17.25 14.76
N TYR A 341 28.12 17.28 13.55
CA TYR A 341 29.42 17.87 13.23
C TYR A 341 29.23 19.15 12.44
N LEU A 342 30.01 20.15 12.78
CA LEU A 342 30.13 21.41 12.02
C LEU A 342 31.57 21.51 11.49
N ARG A 343 31.74 21.56 10.16
CA ARG A 343 33.05 21.52 9.51
C ARG A 343 33.95 20.39 10.04
N GLU A 344 33.41 19.16 10.07
CA GLU A 344 34.13 17.95 10.53
C GLU A 344 34.48 17.91 12.04
N ALA A 345 34.22 18.97 12.81
CA ALA A 345 34.40 19.01 14.25
C ALA A 345 33.10 18.63 14.96
N GLU A 346 33.20 17.89 16.06
CA GLU A 346 32.06 17.62 16.94
C GLU A 346 31.49 18.96 17.42
N PHE A 347 30.19 19.15 17.22
CA PHE A 347 29.51 20.38 17.58
C PHE A 347 28.41 20.17 18.62
N LEU A 348 27.60 19.13 18.46
CA LEU A 348 26.48 18.86 19.35
C LEU A 348 26.21 17.36 19.45
N ARG A 349 26.11 16.88 20.68
CA ARG A 349 25.61 15.54 20.99
C ARG A 349 24.26 15.64 21.67
N ARG A 350 23.29 14.82 21.23
CA ARG A 350 21.96 14.79 21.84
C ARG A 350 21.55 13.38 22.24
N ASN A 351 20.90 13.29 23.38
CA ASN A 351 20.21 12.09 23.84
C ASN A 351 18.73 12.44 23.95
N THR A 352 17.89 11.75 23.20
CA THR A 352 16.45 12.06 23.09
C THR A 352 15.63 10.84 23.51
N VAL A 353 14.76 11.00 24.49
CA VAL A 353 13.73 10.00 24.85
C VAL A 353 12.37 10.57 24.46
N THR A 354 11.58 9.80 23.73
CA THR A 354 10.23 10.21 23.34
C THR A 354 9.22 9.13 23.71
N LEU A 355 8.20 9.49 24.46
CA LEU A 355 6.99 8.70 24.68
C LEU A 355 5.90 9.31 23.80
N SER A 356 5.29 8.51 22.93
CA SER A 356 4.23 8.98 22.03
C SER A 356 3.03 8.04 22.02
N GLY A 357 1.86 8.62 21.80
CA GLY A 357 0.60 7.92 21.59
C GLY A 357 -0.04 8.36 20.28
N ILE A 358 -0.58 7.42 19.51
CA ILE A 358 -1.38 7.69 18.32
C ILE A 358 -2.72 6.99 18.49
N VAL A 359 -3.80 7.70 18.19
CA VAL A 359 -5.17 7.19 18.15
C VAL A 359 -5.74 7.44 16.76
N ILE A 360 -6.26 6.40 16.13
CA ILE A 360 -6.91 6.49 14.81
C ILE A 360 -8.41 6.46 15.04
N GLU A 361 -8.99 7.63 15.29
CA GLU A 361 -10.41 7.77 15.66
C GLU A 361 -11.33 7.37 14.52
N LYS A 362 -10.90 7.58 13.27
CA LYS A 362 -11.64 7.22 12.06
C LYS A 362 -10.71 7.06 10.87
N GLU A 363 -10.86 5.95 10.15
CA GLU A 363 -10.18 5.76 8.86
C GLU A 363 -10.83 6.57 7.75
N PRO A 364 -10.05 7.10 6.79
CA PRO A 364 -10.59 7.84 5.66
C PRO A 364 -11.29 6.90 4.68
N GLY A 365 -12.51 7.23 4.29
CA GLY A 365 -13.22 6.53 3.24
C GLY A 365 -12.82 6.99 1.83
N ALA A 366 -13.04 6.12 0.83
CA ALA A 366 -12.93 6.50 -0.58
C ALA A 366 -13.97 7.59 -0.92
N ALA A 367 -13.59 8.52 -1.81
CA ALA A 367 -14.46 9.62 -2.19
C ALA A 367 -14.24 10.01 -3.66
N ASP A 368 -15.31 9.93 -4.44
CA ASP A 368 -15.32 10.35 -5.85
C ASP A 368 -15.76 11.81 -6.01
N THR A 369 -16.30 12.43 -4.95
CA THR A 369 -16.77 13.81 -4.93
C THR A 369 -16.27 14.53 -3.67
N LEU A 370 -16.18 15.87 -3.75
CA LEU A 370 -15.80 16.72 -2.61
C LEU A 370 -16.72 16.49 -1.39
N MET A 371 -18.03 16.35 -1.61
CA MET A 371 -18.98 16.10 -0.52
C MET A 371 -18.79 14.71 0.12
N ALA A 372 -18.46 13.70 -0.67
CA ALA A 372 -18.11 12.37 -0.15
C ALA A 372 -16.78 12.42 0.63
N ALA A 373 -15.79 13.17 0.15
CA ALA A 373 -14.52 13.39 0.85
C ALA A 373 -14.73 14.03 2.23
N ILE A 374 -15.59 15.05 2.32
CA ILE A 374 -15.92 15.73 3.58
C ILE A 374 -16.67 14.80 4.55
N ARG A 375 -17.59 13.94 4.07
CA ARG A 375 -18.31 12.97 4.92
C ARG A 375 -17.42 11.85 5.45
N ASN A 376 -16.43 11.46 4.67
CA ASN A 376 -15.57 10.29 4.93
C ASN A 376 -14.17 10.70 5.42
N VAL A 377 -14.06 11.84 6.10
CA VAL A 377 -12.80 12.31 6.68
C VAL A 377 -12.30 11.31 7.72
N GLY A 378 -11.05 10.93 7.59
CA GLY A 378 -10.31 10.18 8.60
C GLY A 378 -9.70 11.12 9.63
N HIS A 379 -9.67 10.70 10.87
CA HIS A 379 -9.12 11.45 12.00
C HIS A 379 -8.02 10.64 12.67
N LEU A 380 -6.89 11.28 12.91
CA LEU A 380 -5.76 10.71 13.65
C LEU A 380 -5.21 11.76 14.59
N THR A 381 -5.11 11.42 15.87
CA THR A 381 -4.47 12.27 16.88
C THR A 381 -3.19 11.63 17.38
N GLN A 382 -2.12 12.40 17.37
CA GLN A 382 -0.84 12.04 17.97
C GLN A 382 -0.54 12.97 19.15
N SER A 383 -0.14 12.41 20.28
CA SER A 383 0.39 13.14 21.43
C SER A 383 1.77 12.61 21.79
N PHE A 384 2.64 13.44 22.34
CA PHE A 384 3.94 13.01 22.76
C PHE A 384 4.50 13.86 23.91
N PHE A 385 5.39 13.22 24.67
CA PHE A 385 6.33 13.84 25.58
C PHE A 385 7.75 13.51 25.11
N ARG A 386 8.61 14.51 25.01
CA ARG A 386 10.00 14.36 24.62
C ARG A 386 10.91 15.02 25.66
N PHE A 387 11.89 14.27 26.11
CA PHE A 387 13.03 14.76 26.86
C PHE A 387 14.27 14.69 25.97
N GLN A 388 15.06 15.76 25.95
CA GLN A 388 16.29 15.84 25.19
C GLN A 388 17.40 16.49 26.02
N SER A 389 18.52 15.78 26.18
CA SER A 389 19.75 16.32 26.76
C SER A 389 20.71 16.69 25.63
N LYS A 390 21.23 17.90 25.67
CA LYS A 390 22.11 18.51 24.66
C LYS A 390 23.45 18.84 25.29
N GLU A 391 24.55 18.44 24.63
CA GLU A 391 25.93 18.74 25.02
C GLU A 391 26.62 19.35 23.82
N PHE A 392 27.08 20.62 23.95
CA PHE A 392 27.76 21.36 22.90
C PHE A 392 29.26 21.29 23.07
N PHE A 393 29.98 20.90 22.04
CA PHE A 393 31.45 20.89 22.01
C PHE A 393 31.97 22.22 21.50
N GLU A 394 31.75 23.28 22.28
CA GLU A 394 32.27 24.61 21.97
C GLU A 394 33.74 24.71 22.43
N SER A 395 34.57 25.39 21.63
CA SER A 395 35.95 25.66 22.06
C SER A 395 35.96 26.45 23.39
N ASN A 396 36.79 26.00 24.35
CA ASN A 396 36.93 26.57 25.71
C ASN A 396 37.26 28.07 25.78
N SER A 397 36.98 28.82 24.72
CA SER A 397 37.23 30.27 24.59
C SER A 397 35.99 31.14 24.82
N LEU A 398 34.86 30.57 25.23
CA LEU A 398 33.70 31.38 25.62
C LEU A 398 33.98 32.02 26.98
N PRO A 399 34.00 33.37 27.06
CA PRO A 399 34.50 34.05 28.25
C PRO A 399 33.50 34.19 29.41
N VAL A 400 32.28 33.61 29.32
CA VAL A 400 31.21 33.89 30.29
C VAL A 400 30.32 32.66 30.44
N ASP A 401 30.10 32.20 31.67
CA ASP A 401 29.20 31.06 32.03
C ASP A 401 27.77 31.19 31.48
N GLU A 402 27.36 32.40 31.15
CA GLU A 402 26.03 32.72 30.64
C GLU A 402 25.81 32.32 29.17
N GLU A 403 26.88 31.96 28.45
CA GLU A 403 26.90 31.58 27.04
C GLU A 403 27.00 30.04 26.83
N PHE A 404 27.02 29.24 27.89
CA PHE A 404 27.00 27.77 27.74
C PHE A 404 25.63 27.31 27.22
N ARG A 405 25.66 26.50 26.16
CA ARG A 405 24.46 26.00 25.45
C ARG A 405 23.99 24.64 25.90
N ASP A 406 24.79 23.92 26.72
CA ASP A 406 24.38 22.63 27.29
C ASP A 406 23.04 22.78 27.99
N ALA A 407 22.09 21.92 27.62
CA ALA A 407 20.72 22.10 28.04
C ALA A 407 19.94 20.80 28.16
N ASN A 408 18.90 20.84 28.97
CA ASN A 408 17.83 19.87 28.97
C ASN A 408 16.57 20.51 28.40
N ASN A 409 15.96 19.87 27.39
CA ASN A 409 14.72 20.31 26.78
C ASN A 409 13.58 19.32 27.11
N TYR A 410 12.45 19.85 27.51
CA TYR A 410 11.23 19.11 27.77
C TYR A 410 10.14 19.62 26.83
N THR A 411 9.57 18.74 26.02
CA THR A 411 8.53 19.10 25.07
C THR A 411 7.29 18.23 25.27
N VAL A 412 6.11 18.84 25.32
CA VAL A 412 4.81 18.18 25.24
C VAL A 412 4.11 18.67 23.99
N GLY A 413 3.54 17.78 23.22
CA GLY A 413 2.87 18.16 21.97
C GLY A 413 1.67 17.30 21.63
N ILE A 414 0.76 17.90 20.87
CA ILE A 414 -0.38 17.25 20.23
C ILE A 414 -0.44 17.67 18.78
N LEU A 415 -0.72 16.72 17.89
CA LEU A 415 -0.92 16.92 16.47
C LEU A 415 -2.16 16.18 16.02
N HIS A 416 -3.09 16.87 15.36
CA HIS A 416 -4.28 16.28 14.78
C HIS A 416 -4.19 16.31 13.26
N LEU A 417 -4.47 15.16 12.62
CA LEU A 417 -4.49 15.00 11.18
C LEU A 417 -5.90 14.68 10.70
N LEU A 418 -6.34 15.42 9.69
CA LEU A 418 -7.53 15.16 8.90
C LEU A 418 -7.08 14.54 7.57
N ARG A 419 -7.62 13.36 7.24
CA ARG A 419 -7.23 12.55 6.09
C ARG A 419 -8.42 12.40 5.15
N PHE A 420 -8.26 12.75 3.88
CA PHE A 420 -9.34 12.82 2.91
C PHE A 420 -9.07 11.89 1.73
N ALA A 421 -10.13 11.37 1.11
CA ALA A 421 -10.10 10.60 -0.12
C ALA A 421 -9.10 9.42 -0.08
N GLY A 422 -9.13 8.61 1.00
CA GLY A 422 -8.22 7.47 1.17
C GLY A 422 -6.75 7.90 1.28
N ASP A 423 -6.46 8.94 2.08
CA ASP A 423 -5.13 9.52 2.33
C ASP A 423 -4.50 10.30 1.17
N LYS A 424 -5.25 10.57 0.10
CA LYS A 424 -4.76 11.42 -1.00
C LYS A 424 -4.46 12.86 -0.55
N HIS A 425 -5.29 13.39 0.34
CA HIS A 425 -5.17 14.76 0.83
C HIS A 425 -5.12 14.76 2.35
N LEU A 426 -4.30 15.63 2.90
CA LEU A 426 -4.07 15.73 4.34
C LEU A 426 -4.18 17.19 4.79
N MET A 427 -4.72 17.40 5.99
CA MET A 427 -4.59 18.63 6.74
C MET A 427 -4.08 18.29 8.14
N LYS A 428 -3.19 19.10 8.68
CA LYS A 428 -2.67 18.92 10.03
C LYS A 428 -2.71 20.24 10.81
N ALA A 429 -2.96 20.13 12.11
CA ALA A 429 -2.82 21.21 13.06
C ALA A 429 -2.25 20.66 14.35
N GLY A 430 -1.32 21.37 14.95
CA GLY A 430 -0.66 20.92 16.17
C GLY A 430 -0.21 22.07 17.06
N TYR A 431 0.00 21.74 18.31
CA TYR A 431 0.54 22.63 19.31
C TYR A 431 1.56 21.88 20.16
N GLN A 432 2.65 22.57 20.48
CA GLN A 432 3.69 22.08 21.37
C GLN A 432 4.05 23.19 22.37
N ILE A 433 4.36 22.77 23.57
CA ILE A 433 5.03 23.60 24.56
C ILE A 433 6.37 22.96 24.87
N ASP A 434 7.44 23.74 24.85
CA ASP A 434 8.78 23.27 25.15
C ASP A 434 9.47 24.20 26.15
N TRP A 435 10.20 23.60 27.03
CA TRP A 435 11.02 24.27 28.02
C TRP A 435 12.47 23.84 27.84
N GLU A 436 13.32 24.82 27.55
CA GLU A 436 14.78 24.68 27.48
C GLU A 436 15.41 25.18 28.76
N ASP A 437 16.07 24.29 29.49
CA ASP A 437 16.83 24.58 30.70
C ASP A 437 18.33 24.47 30.37
N ALA A 438 18.92 25.58 29.96
CA ALA A 438 20.32 25.66 29.56
C ALA A 438 21.23 26.08 30.76
N GLN A 439 22.49 25.62 30.74
CA GLN A 439 23.49 26.04 31.73
C GLN A 439 23.72 27.56 31.66
N GLY A 440 23.82 28.10 30.43
CA GLY A 440 23.91 29.53 30.21
C GLY A 440 22.53 30.20 30.18
N ARG A 441 22.28 31.08 31.08
CA ARG A 441 20.97 31.75 31.24
C ARG A 441 20.43 32.48 30.00
N ASN A 442 21.29 32.83 29.04
CA ASN A 442 20.88 33.48 27.80
C ASN A 442 20.13 32.54 26.82
N TYR A 443 20.18 31.21 27.06
CA TYR A 443 19.60 30.20 26.19
C TYR A 443 18.42 29.45 26.81
N SER A 444 18.13 29.64 28.10
CA SER A 444 16.93 29.08 28.73
C SER A 444 15.68 29.82 28.26
N TYR A 445 14.64 29.12 27.84
CA TYR A 445 13.38 29.71 27.39
C TYR A 445 12.18 28.81 27.66
N LEU A 446 11.00 29.41 27.65
CA LEU A 446 9.71 28.73 27.47
C LEU A 446 9.22 29.02 26.05
N GLY A 447 8.91 27.94 25.30
CA GLY A 447 8.49 28.00 23.91
C GLY A 447 7.04 27.53 23.72
N HIS A 448 6.34 28.20 22.82
CA HIS A 448 5.02 27.84 22.30
C HIS A 448 5.12 27.67 20.80
N ARG A 449 4.84 26.45 20.29
CA ARG A 449 5.01 26.13 18.88
C ARG A 449 3.68 25.70 18.27
N PHE A 450 3.28 26.36 17.20
CA PHE A 450 2.07 26.10 16.44
C PHE A 450 2.43 25.53 15.09
N LEU A 451 1.81 24.43 14.72
CA LEU A 451 2.04 23.70 13.49
C LEU A 451 0.75 23.65 12.69
N ALA A 452 0.80 24.00 11.42
CA ALA A 452 -0.32 23.79 10.50
C ALA A 452 0.23 23.35 9.14
N GLY A 453 -0.55 22.55 8.40
CA GLY A 453 -0.12 22.15 7.06
C GLY A 453 -1.24 21.52 6.27
N VAL A 454 -1.09 21.58 4.96
CA VAL A 454 -1.99 20.96 4.00
C VAL A 454 -1.16 20.22 2.95
N GLN A 455 -1.65 19.06 2.51
CA GLN A 455 -1.12 18.34 1.37
C GLN A 455 -2.26 18.01 0.43
N TYR A 456 -2.07 18.31 -0.83
CA TYR A 456 -3.00 18.00 -1.90
C TYR A 456 -2.31 17.18 -2.99
N THR A 457 -2.90 16.05 -3.37
CA THR A 457 -2.38 15.18 -4.42
C THR A 457 -3.23 15.34 -5.67
N LEU A 458 -2.59 15.77 -6.75
CA LEU A 458 -3.15 15.90 -8.09
C LEU A 458 -2.84 14.63 -8.88
N ASP A 459 -3.86 13.98 -9.45
CA ASP A 459 -3.67 12.96 -10.47
C ASP A 459 -3.40 13.67 -11.81
N LEU A 460 -2.27 13.36 -12.44
CA LEU A 460 -1.87 13.99 -13.69
C LEU A 460 -2.50 13.29 -14.90
N PRO A 461 -2.65 13.97 -16.06
CA PRO A 461 -3.25 13.41 -17.26
C PRO A 461 -2.61 12.10 -17.70
N SER A 462 -3.42 11.19 -18.26
CA SER A 462 -2.95 9.88 -18.75
C SER A 462 -1.90 9.97 -19.86
N ALA A 463 -1.82 11.09 -20.55
CA ALA A 463 -0.76 11.37 -21.54
C ALA A 463 0.66 11.37 -20.95
N LEU A 464 0.79 11.56 -19.62
CA LEU A 464 2.06 11.52 -18.89
C LEU A 464 2.40 10.15 -18.33
N ARG A 465 1.60 9.12 -18.61
CA ARG A 465 1.87 7.75 -18.17
C ARG A 465 3.06 7.17 -18.91
N THR A 466 3.94 6.55 -18.15
CA THR A 466 5.09 5.82 -18.65
C THR A 466 5.14 4.44 -18.02
N SER A 467 6.01 3.56 -18.49
CA SER A 467 6.20 2.22 -17.90
C SER A 467 6.68 2.27 -16.44
N TRP A 468 7.44 3.30 -16.09
CA TRP A 468 7.97 3.56 -14.74
C TRP A 468 7.11 4.54 -13.93
N ASN A 469 6.09 5.17 -14.53
CA ASN A 469 5.09 5.98 -13.85
C ASN A 469 3.68 5.73 -14.43
N PRO A 470 3.06 4.59 -14.07
CA PRO A 470 1.75 4.21 -14.61
C PRO A 470 0.60 5.07 -14.08
N SER A 471 0.81 5.75 -12.95
CA SER A 471 -0.18 6.62 -12.31
C SER A 471 0.48 7.92 -11.86
N PRO A 472 0.81 8.83 -12.82
CA PRO A 472 1.56 10.04 -12.50
C PRO A 472 0.75 10.96 -11.58
N GLN A 473 1.40 11.39 -10.50
CA GLN A 473 0.81 12.26 -9.48
C GLN A 473 1.76 13.41 -9.17
N LEU A 474 1.19 14.53 -8.73
CA LEU A 474 1.92 15.64 -8.16
C LEU A 474 1.36 15.92 -6.77
N ARG A 475 2.21 15.86 -5.75
CA ARG A 475 1.88 16.21 -4.37
C ARG A 475 2.35 17.62 -4.09
N LEU A 476 1.42 18.48 -3.73
CA LEU A 476 1.71 19.85 -3.29
C LEU A 476 1.47 19.91 -1.80
N SER A 477 2.43 20.42 -1.05
CA SER A 477 2.27 20.68 0.39
C SER A 477 2.69 22.09 0.76
N TYR A 478 2.00 22.63 1.76
CA TYR A 478 2.33 23.86 2.43
C TYR A 478 2.27 23.64 3.94
N ASP A 479 3.37 23.91 4.60
CA ASP A 479 3.53 23.75 6.04
C ASP A 479 3.95 25.08 6.66
N VAL A 480 3.32 25.43 7.78
CA VAL A 480 3.64 26.59 8.62
C VAL A 480 4.01 26.09 10.00
N ASP A 481 5.08 26.64 10.53
CA ASP A 481 5.60 26.37 11.87
C ASP A 481 5.93 27.70 12.52
N VAL A 482 5.23 28.04 13.59
CA VAL A 482 5.43 29.29 14.35
C VAL A 482 5.93 28.94 15.73
N HIS A 483 7.11 29.40 16.09
CA HIS A 483 7.72 29.15 17.39
C HIS A 483 7.93 30.49 18.13
N LEU A 484 7.17 30.69 19.22
CA LEU A 484 7.27 31.86 20.11
C LEU A 484 8.08 31.44 21.33
N ARG A 485 9.15 32.22 21.63
CA ARG A 485 10.05 31.91 22.75
C ARG A 485 10.20 33.09 23.68
N ASP A 486 9.93 32.88 24.95
CA ASP A 486 10.11 33.84 26.04
C ASP A 486 11.30 33.41 26.91
N TYR A 487 12.28 34.30 27.05
CA TYR A 487 13.49 34.04 27.81
C TYR A 487 13.35 34.66 29.22
N PRO A 488 13.40 33.85 30.30
CA PRO A 488 13.14 34.32 31.68
C PRO A 488 14.27 35.16 32.25
N HIS A 489 15.43 35.20 31.59
CA HIS A 489 16.58 35.98 32.04
C HIS A 489 16.87 37.12 31.08
N LYS A 490 17.37 38.24 31.65
CA LYS A 490 17.84 39.36 30.84
C LYS A 490 19.11 38.97 30.09
N ASN A 491 19.17 39.26 28.78
CA ASN A 491 20.35 38.97 27.99
C ASN A 491 21.54 39.83 28.43
N SER A 492 22.69 39.19 28.69
CA SER A 492 23.85 39.85 29.31
C SER A 492 24.96 40.23 28.31
N VAL A 493 24.95 39.64 27.09
CA VAL A 493 26.10 39.71 26.16
C VAL A 493 26.06 40.93 25.27
N LEU A 494 24.89 41.48 24.96
CA LEU A 494 24.79 42.60 24.05
C LEU A 494 24.97 43.91 24.77
N PRO A 495 25.95 44.75 24.38
CA PRO A 495 26.07 46.11 24.87
C PRO A 495 24.88 46.94 24.34
N THR A 496 23.88 47.07 25.16
CA THR A 496 22.80 48.04 24.99
C THR A 496 23.14 49.29 25.83
N PRO A 497 22.51 50.45 25.57
CA PRO A 497 22.68 51.59 26.45
C PRO A 497 22.42 51.29 27.94
N ASN A 498 21.67 50.21 28.22
CA ASN A 498 21.49 49.60 29.54
C ASN A 498 21.79 48.11 29.46
N PRO A 499 23.05 47.65 29.60
CA PRO A 499 23.42 46.24 29.53
C PRO A 499 22.60 45.40 30.52
N GLY A 500 22.07 44.28 30.06
CA GLY A 500 21.27 43.38 30.89
C GLY A 500 19.85 43.84 31.22
N SER A 501 19.31 44.85 30.53
CA SER A 501 18.00 45.42 30.81
C SER A 501 16.83 44.80 30.03
N LYS A 502 17.08 44.09 28.91
CA LYS A 502 16.04 43.51 28.08
C LYS A 502 15.90 41.99 28.31
N TRP A 503 14.69 41.53 28.53
CA TRP A 503 14.31 40.15 28.32
C TRP A 503 14.16 39.88 26.84
N ARG A 504 14.70 38.78 26.37
CA ARG A 504 14.60 38.37 24.97
C ARG A 504 13.23 37.71 24.71
N GLN A 505 12.64 38.09 23.61
CA GLN A 505 11.43 37.44 23.06
C GLN A 505 11.65 37.22 21.58
N ASP A 506 11.47 35.99 21.12
CA ASP A 506 11.66 35.61 19.73
C ASP A 506 10.37 35.05 19.14
N GLU A 507 10.10 35.45 17.91
CA GLU A 507 9.04 34.91 17.07
C GLU A 507 9.69 34.33 15.81
N GLU A 508 9.60 33.05 15.57
CA GLU A 508 10.16 32.40 14.39
C GLU A 508 9.05 31.80 13.55
N PHE A 509 8.98 32.20 12.29
CA PHE A 509 8.01 31.73 11.30
C PHE A 509 8.76 30.95 10.24
N ASN A 510 8.45 29.64 10.12
CA ASN A 510 8.97 28.77 9.08
C ASN A 510 7.83 28.40 8.15
N ASN A 511 7.97 28.76 6.87
CA ASN A 511 7.03 28.43 5.81
C ASN A 511 7.70 27.47 4.84
N THR A 512 7.08 26.34 4.54
CA THR A 512 7.62 25.36 3.61
C THR A 512 6.60 25.04 2.53
N VAL A 513 6.96 25.26 1.28
CA VAL A 513 6.21 24.84 0.09
C VAL A 513 6.98 23.71 -0.57
N ARG A 514 6.31 22.59 -0.88
CA ARG A 514 6.93 21.45 -1.54
C ARG A 514 6.04 20.95 -2.67
N ALA A 515 6.65 20.71 -3.82
CA ALA A 515 6.07 20.02 -4.95
C ALA A 515 6.84 18.71 -5.19
N GLU A 516 6.17 17.57 -5.13
CA GLU A 516 6.78 16.25 -5.22
C GLU A 516 6.09 15.40 -6.28
N ALA A 517 6.85 14.82 -7.20
CA ALA A 517 6.41 13.87 -8.21
C ALA A 517 6.94 12.47 -7.87
N PRO A 518 6.10 11.57 -7.32
CA PRO A 518 6.49 10.18 -7.07
C PRO A 518 6.43 9.35 -8.36
N PHE A 519 7.32 8.35 -8.49
CA PHE A 519 7.36 7.39 -9.59
C PHE A 519 7.96 6.06 -9.14
N ASP A 520 7.81 5.02 -9.94
CA ASP A 520 8.34 3.69 -9.62
C ASP A 520 9.86 3.66 -9.83
N GLY A 521 10.57 3.13 -8.85
CA GLY A 521 12.00 2.90 -8.90
C GLY A 521 12.35 1.51 -9.44
N PRO A 522 13.64 1.16 -9.51
CA PRO A 522 14.10 -0.15 -9.92
C PRO A 522 13.62 -1.23 -8.94
N THR A 523 13.45 -2.45 -9.46
CA THR A 523 13.19 -3.62 -8.61
C THR A 523 14.51 -4.09 -7.98
N ILE A 524 14.55 -4.16 -6.64
CA ILE A 524 15.71 -4.61 -5.87
C ILE A 524 15.29 -5.79 -5.00
N PHE A 525 16.04 -6.88 -5.01
CA PHE A 525 15.73 -8.15 -4.31
C PHE A 525 14.32 -8.71 -4.63
N GLY A 526 13.83 -8.47 -5.87
CA GLY A 526 12.50 -8.92 -6.28
C GLY A 526 11.34 -8.03 -5.82
N GLU A 527 11.63 -6.91 -5.14
CA GLU A 527 10.64 -5.95 -4.67
C GLU A 527 10.73 -4.62 -5.41
N SER A 528 9.58 -4.01 -5.70
CA SER A 528 9.51 -2.68 -6.32
C SER A 528 9.89 -1.60 -5.31
N THR A 529 10.80 -0.70 -5.71
CA THR A 529 11.15 0.49 -4.94
C THR A 529 10.34 1.70 -5.41
N LYS A 530 10.40 2.78 -4.66
CA LYS A 530 9.76 4.04 -5.03
C LYS A 530 10.82 5.13 -5.14
N MET A 531 10.60 6.03 -6.07
CA MET A 531 11.41 7.24 -6.23
C MET A 531 10.52 8.47 -6.23
N SER A 532 11.06 9.61 -5.86
CA SER A 532 10.38 10.89 -6.01
C SER A 532 11.37 12.01 -6.33
N LEU A 533 10.94 12.93 -7.15
CA LEU A 533 11.63 14.20 -7.39
C LEU A 533 10.84 15.31 -6.69
N ALA A 534 11.48 16.10 -5.83
CA ALA A 534 10.83 17.15 -5.08
C ALA A 534 11.57 18.47 -5.20
N LEU A 535 10.80 19.54 -5.43
CA LEU A 535 11.23 20.93 -5.28
C LEU A 535 10.66 21.47 -3.97
N THR A 536 11.52 21.97 -3.10
CA THR A 536 11.15 22.55 -1.81
C THR A 536 11.64 23.97 -1.71
N TYR A 537 10.77 24.88 -1.29
CA TYR A 537 11.10 26.22 -0.87
C TYR A 537 10.80 26.37 0.60
N GLN A 538 11.78 26.80 1.38
CA GLN A 538 11.65 27.10 2.80
C GLN A 538 12.02 28.55 3.04
N ASN A 539 11.12 29.28 3.71
CA ASN A 539 11.33 30.63 4.17
C ASN A 539 11.28 30.66 5.69
N THR A 540 12.32 31.19 6.32
CA THR A 540 12.40 31.45 7.76
C THR A 540 12.46 32.94 8.01
N VAL A 541 11.56 33.42 8.85
CA VAL A 541 11.57 34.81 9.35
C VAL A 541 11.67 34.75 10.86
N ALA A 542 12.78 35.20 11.41
CA ALA A 542 12.98 35.31 12.85
C ALA A 542 12.94 36.79 13.26
N ASN A 543 12.02 37.11 14.15
CA ASN A 543 11.85 38.39 14.78
C ASN A 543 12.21 38.27 16.25
N SER A 544 13.00 39.20 16.75
CA SER A 544 13.36 39.32 18.16
C SER A 544 13.30 40.78 18.59
N ASN A 545 12.98 41.00 19.85
CA ASN A 545 13.12 42.35 20.42
C ASN A 545 14.58 42.76 20.64
N ILE A 546 15.54 41.86 20.35
CA ILE A 546 16.97 42.10 20.29
C ILE A 546 17.42 41.93 18.84
N ALA A 547 17.78 43.01 18.18
CA ALA A 547 17.90 43.09 16.71
C ALA A 547 18.95 42.14 16.10
N VAL A 548 19.96 41.72 16.83
CA VAL A 548 20.98 40.78 16.35
C VAL A 548 20.41 39.40 16.04
N PHE A 549 19.26 39.03 16.62
CA PHE A 549 18.56 37.77 16.38
C PHE A 549 17.50 37.86 15.27
N ASN A 550 17.32 39.04 14.66
CA ASN A 550 16.39 39.23 13.55
C ASN A 550 17.06 38.82 12.24
N TYR A 551 16.47 37.87 11.55
CA TYR A 551 16.96 37.45 10.23
C TYR A 551 15.84 36.92 9.34
N THR A 552 16.11 36.88 8.05
CA THR A 552 15.31 36.15 7.06
C THR A 552 16.23 35.23 6.29
N ARG A 553 15.75 34.06 5.95
CA ARG A 553 16.48 33.02 5.22
C ARG A 553 15.54 32.31 4.24
N ASN A 554 16.00 32.16 3.00
CA ASN A 554 15.29 31.41 1.97
C ASN A 554 16.18 30.28 1.47
N VAL A 555 15.65 29.07 1.50
CA VAL A 555 16.33 27.87 1.03
C VAL A 555 15.50 27.21 -0.08
N TYR A 556 16.12 26.97 -1.21
CA TYR A 556 15.54 26.24 -2.34
C TYR A 556 16.26 24.91 -2.49
N THR A 557 15.53 23.81 -2.55
CA THR A 557 16.14 22.49 -2.63
C THR A 557 15.46 21.66 -3.71
N LEU A 558 16.24 21.08 -4.61
CA LEU A 558 15.79 20.05 -5.56
C LEU A 558 16.32 18.70 -5.08
N THR A 559 15.46 17.76 -4.78
CA THR A 559 15.84 16.48 -4.14
C THR A 559 15.31 15.30 -4.93
N LEU A 560 16.17 14.33 -5.21
CA LEU A 560 15.81 13.00 -5.70
C LEU A 560 15.88 12.03 -4.53
N THR A 561 14.77 11.36 -4.23
CA THR A 561 14.67 10.38 -3.16
C THR A 561 14.39 9.00 -3.74
N TRP A 562 15.14 8.00 -3.28
CA TRP A 562 14.86 6.59 -3.47
C TRP A 562 14.42 5.98 -2.14
N SER A 563 13.43 5.07 -2.17
CA SER A 563 12.92 4.38 -0.98
C SER A 563 12.58 2.92 -1.26
N TYR A 564 12.98 2.08 -0.30
CA TYR A 564 12.77 0.62 -0.30
C TYR A 564 11.91 0.21 0.89
#